data_e61065eabb2ef3407b3b8a8ae388a8ae
#
_entry.id   e61065eabb2ef3407b3b8a8ae388a8ae
#
_cell.length_a   1.000
_cell.length_b   1.000
_cell.length_c   1.000
_cell.angle_alpha   90.00
_cell.angle_beta   90.00
_cell.angle_gamma   90.00
#
_symmetry.space_group_name_H-M   'P 1'
#
loop_
_entity.id
_entity.type
_entity.pdbx_description
1 polymer ?
#
loop_
_entity_poly.entity_id
_entity_poly.type
_entity_poly.pdbx_seq_one_letter_code
_entity_poly.pdbx_strand_id
1 'polypeptide(L)'
;MRVKNKKLFRVLGVVLTILVVTSLLGVGLQSIEAAEKERPIVVGSKIDTEGALLGNMIVAFLKAKGFKVVDRVQTGTTKVVREALISGEIDIYPEYTGNGYFFFSGKTDASVWKDFEKGWKTIRDLDKEAHGLVWLRPAPANNTWAIAMRRDDAEKANIKTLEDLASYLKSGGYFKIAASEEFVSSEAALPAFESGYGFTLSNDQIVVLSAGNTALTEKAAAIRQDGVNAAMAYGTDGQLAALNLVVLEDTKHIQPVYAPAPVVRQEVLDRYPEIEPLLEDLFATLDLETLQTLNGKIAVDGEDPKKVAQEYLKSKGFLN
;
A
#
# COMPACT_ATOMS: atom_id res chain seq x y z
N MET A 1 36.81 43.34 -57.85
CA MET A 1 36.50 43.56 -56.42
C MET A 1 35.05 43.21 -55.97
N ARG A 2 34.10 42.93 -56.88
CA ARG A 2 32.67 42.67 -56.55
C ARG A 2 32.30 41.20 -56.19
N VAL A 3 33.17 40.19 -56.42
CA VAL A 3 32.84 38.78 -56.24
C VAL A 3 33.14 38.28 -54.81
N LYS A 4 34.13 38.85 -54.12
CA LYS A 4 34.51 38.45 -52.77
C LYS A 4 33.43 38.78 -51.69
N ASN A 5 32.69 39.85 -51.92
CA ASN A 5 31.65 40.28 -50.94
C ASN A 5 30.40 39.38 -50.95
N LYS A 6 30.04 38.75 -52.08
CA LYS A 6 28.83 37.89 -52.13
C LYS A 6 29.02 36.55 -51.36
N LYS A 7 30.23 36.00 -51.29
CA LYS A 7 30.52 34.80 -50.51
C LYS A 7 30.53 35.11 -49.00
N LEU A 8 31.05 36.25 -48.60
CA LEU A 8 31.10 36.67 -47.21
C LEU A 8 29.67 36.91 -46.64
N PHE A 9 28.79 37.57 -47.41
CA PHE A 9 27.40 37.77 -47.02
C PHE A 9 26.59 36.47 -46.96
N ARG A 10 26.86 35.49 -47.81
CA ARG A 10 26.21 34.15 -47.74
C ARG A 10 26.66 33.37 -46.52
N VAL A 11 27.94 33.39 -46.17
CA VAL A 11 28.46 32.71 -44.97
C VAL A 11 27.94 33.41 -43.71
N LEU A 12 27.89 34.74 -43.65
CA LEU A 12 27.34 35.49 -42.53
C LEU A 12 25.84 35.20 -42.34
N GLY A 13 25.07 35.09 -43.43
CA GLY A 13 23.65 34.77 -43.40
C GLY A 13 23.38 33.35 -42.87
N VAL A 14 24.21 32.35 -43.31
CA VAL A 14 24.08 30.96 -42.80
C VAL A 14 24.45 30.86 -41.32
N VAL A 15 25.50 31.53 -40.87
CA VAL A 15 25.90 31.56 -39.45
C VAL A 15 24.84 32.22 -38.59
N LEU A 16 24.25 33.35 -39.06
CA LEU A 16 23.19 34.04 -38.33
C LEU A 16 21.91 33.17 -38.25
N THR A 17 21.56 32.44 -39.30
CA THR A 17 20.41 31.53 -39.33
C THR A 17 20.62 30.33 -38.39
N ILE A 18 21.82 29.75 -38.31
CA ILE A 18 22.14 28.68 -37.38
C ILE A 18 22.07 29.17 -35.93
N LEU A 19 22.59 30.38 -35.63
CA LEU A 19 22.51 30.96 -34.28
C LEU A 19 21.07 31.26 -33.85
N VAL A 20 20.21 31.73 -34.75
CA VAL A 20 18.80 31.99 -34.46
C VAL A 20 18.03 30.66 -34.25
N VAL A 21 18.29 29.63 -35.03
CA VAL A 21 17.65 28.33 -34.88
C VAL A 21 18.09 27.67 -33.57
N THR A 22 19.38 27.72 -33.22
CA THR A 22 19.86 27.17 -31.94
C THR A 22 19.32 27.92 -30.72
N SER A 23 19.16 29.27 -30.81
CA SER A 23 18.56 30.06 -29.73
C SER A 23 17.05 29.80 -29.59
N LEU A 24 16.31 29.62 -30.68
CA LEU A 24 14.89 29.25 -30.65
C LEU A 24 14.65 27.83 -30.12
N LEU A 25 15.52 26.86 -30.47
CA LEU A 25 15.49 25.50 -29.91
C LEU A 25 15.82 25.52 -28.41
N GLY A 26 16.79 26.31 -27.97
CA GLY A 26 17.14 26.45 -26.55
C GLY A 26 16.02 27.10 -25.72
N VAL A 27 15.34 28.11 -26.22
CA VAL A 27 14.18 28.71 -25.56
C VAL A 27 12.99 27.75 -25.54
N GLY A 28 12.78 27.01 -26.62
CA GLY A 28 11.72 25.97 -26.67
C GLY A 28 11.94 24.83 -25.66
N LEU A 29 13.16 24.35 -25.53
CA LEU A 29 13.51 23.32 -24.55
C LEU A 29 13.35 23.81 -23.10
N GLN A 30 13.82 25.02 -22.80
CA GLN A 30 13.65 25.61 -21.46
C GLN A 30 12.18 25.87 -21.11
N SER A 31 11.34 26.21 -22.09
CA SER A 31 9.91 26.44 -21.89
C SER A 31 9.17 25.10 -21.62
N ILE A 32 9.57 24.01 -22.28
CA ILE A 32 9.01 22.68 -22.07
C ILE A 32 9.43 22.17 -20.70
N GLU A 33 10.68 22.30 -20.33
CA GLU A 33 11.22 21.88 -19.04
C GLU A 33 10.60 22.66 -17.86
N ALA A 34 10.38 23.97 -18.04
CA ALA A 34 9.68 24.81 -17.07
C ALA A 34 8.20 24.42 -16.95
N ALA A 35 7.52 24.10 -18.05
CA ALA A 35 6.14 23.66 -18.05
C ALA A 35 5.97 22.26 -17.40
N GLU A 36 6.92 21.36 -17.60
CA GLU A 36 6.94 20.05 -16.91
C GLU A 36 7.15 20.19 -15.41
N LYS A 37 8.03 21.08 -14.97
CA LYS A 37 8.20 21.40 -13.53
C LYS A 37 6.98 22.07 -12.90
N GLU A 38 6.05 22.60 -13.67
CA GLU A 38 4.80 23.17 -13.16
C GLU A 38 3.62 22.20 -13.13
N ARG A 39 3.74 21.03 -13.75
CA ARG A 39 2.67 20.03 -13.75
C ARG A 39 2.39 19.54 -12.32
N PRO A 40 1.16 19.60 -11.82
CA PRO A 40 0.83 19.12 -10.49
C PRO A 40 1.00 17.59 -10.41
N ILE A 41 1.37 17.11 -9.23
CA ILE A 41 1.45 15.69 -8.90
C ILE A 41 0.05 15.20 -8.57
N VAL A 42 -0.41 14.17 -9.25
CA VAL A 42 -1.73 13.57 -9.00
C VAL A 42 -1.56 12.37 -8.08
N VAL A 43 -2.16 12.44 -6.89
CA VAL A 43 -2.09 11.37 -5.89
C VAL A 43 -3.43 10.65 -5.83
N GLY A 44 -3.41 9.34 -6.10
CA GLY A 44 -4.55 8.44 -5.96
C GLY A 44 -4.44 7.54 -4.73
N SER A 45 -5.47 6.75 -4.47
CA SER A 45 -5.44 5.64 -3.53
C SER A 45 -6.57 4.64 -3.79
N LYS A 46 -6.50 3.49 -3.11
CA LYS A 46 -7.62 2.56 -3.03
C LYS A 46 -8.78 3.17 -2.24
N ILE A 47 -9.97 2.56 -2.40
CA ILE A 47 -11.22 3.05 -1.76
C ILE A 47 -11.36 2.62 -0.30
N ASP A 48 -10.55 1.67 0.17
CA ASP A 48 -10.58 1.17 1.54
C ASP A 48 -10.08 2.21 2.55
N THR A 49 -10.30 1.94 3.84
CA THR A 49 -9.96 2.83 4.95
C THR A 49 -8.47 3.19 4.97
N GLU A 50 -7.59 2.19 4.89
CA GLU A 50 -6.15 2.40 4.94
C GLU A 50 -5.62 3.07 3.67
N GLY A 51 -6.17 2.72 2.51
CA GLY A 51 -5.89 3.39 1.24
C GLY A 51 -6.24 4.88 1.30
N ALA A 52 -7.40 5.23 1.87
CA ALA A 52 -7.81 6.61 2.08
C ALA A 52 -6.87 7.35 3.06
N LEU A 53 -6.51 6.71 4.18
CA LEU A 53 -5.58 7.26 5.17
C LEU A 53 -4.21 7.58 4.56
N LEU A 54 -3.57 6.57 3.97
CA LEU A 54 -2.24 6.69 3.38
C LEU A 54 -2.20 7.67 2.20
N GLY A 55 -3.22 7.65 1.34
CA GLY A 55 -3.36 8.62 0.25
C GLY A 55 -3.46 10.05 0.75
N ASN A 56 -4.28 10.30 1.79
CA ASN A 56 -4.40 11.62 2.40
C ASN A 56 -3.10 12.07 3.10
N MET A 57 -2.32 11.14 3.69
CA MET A 57 -1.00 11.45 4.24
C MET A 57 -0.06 11.95 3.14
N ILE A 58 0.04 11.24 2.01
CA ILE A 58 0.88 11.65 0.87
C ILE A 58 0.44 13.03 0.37
N VAL A 59 -0.86 13.26 0.14
CA VAL A 59 -1.40 14.54 -0.34
C VAL A 59 -1.05 15.68 0.62
N ALA A 60 -1.33 15.51 1.91
CA ALA A 60 -1.10 16.57 2.90
C ALA A 60 0.39 16.87 3.07
N PHE A 61 1.22 15.85 3.12
CA PHE A 61 2.66 15.99 3.30
C PHE A 61 3.33 16.68 2.10
N LEU A 62 3.06 16.23 0.88
CA LEU A 62 3.62 16.87 -0.32
C LEU A 62 3.15 18.31 -0.49
N LYS A 63 1.88 18.63 -0.18
CA LYS A 63 1.39 20.02 -0.16
C LYS A 63 2.16 20.88 0.84
N ALA A 64 2.41 20.36 2.05
CA ALA A 64 3.17 21.08 3.07
C ALA A 64 4.63 21.31 2.69
N LYS A 65 5.21 20.44 1.84
CA LYS A 65 6.55 20.61 1.27
C LYS A 65 6.57 21.56 0.05
N GLY A 66 5.42 22.13 -0.33
CA GLY A 66 5.32 23.13 -1.39
C GLY A 66 5.03 22.57 -2.79
N PHE A 67 4.78 21.27 -2.93
CA PHE A 67 4.40 20.68 -4.21
C PHE A 67 2.96 21.07 -4.60
N LYS A 68 2.72 21.27 -5.88
CA LYS A 68 1.36 21.36 -6.43
C LYS A 68 0.78 19.94 -6.51
N VAL A 69 -0.26 19.65 -5.72
CA VAL A 69 -0.83 18.29 -5.63
C VAL A 69 -2.32 18.32 -5.95
N VAL A 70 -2.74 17.45 -6.89
CA VAL A 70 -4.14 17.11 -7.16
C VAL A 70 -4.50 15.86 -6.38
N ASP A 71 -5.56 15.97 -5.60
CA ASP A 71 -6.09 14.91 -4.74
C ASP A 71 -7.09 14.07 -5.54
N ARG A 72 -6.78 12.78 -5.72
CA ARG A 72 -7.59 11.73 -6.30
C ARG A 72 -7.68 10.52 -5.37
N VAL A 73 -7.57 10.77 -4.05
CA VAL A 73 -7.71 9.72 -3.04
C VAL A 73 -9.06 9.00 -3.21
N GLN A 74 -9.08 7.69 -2.94
CA GLN A 74 -10.23 6.81 -3.16
C GLN A 74 -10.64 6.69 -4.65
N THR A 75 -9.67 6.59 -5.53
CA THR A 75 -9.85 6.42 -6.99
C THR A 75 -10.62 5.15 -7.34
N GLY A 76 -10.35 4.04 -6.64
CA GLY A 76 -11.02 2.77 -6.94
C GLY A 76 -10.39 1.55 -6.27
N THR A 77 -10.74 0.36 -6.79
CA THR A 77 -10.15 -0.92 -6.37
C THR A 77 -8.70 -1.03 -6.84
N THR A 78 -7.95 -2.00 -6.33
CA THR A 78 -6.55 -2.27 -6.70
C THR A 78 -6.32 -2.22 -8.22
N LYS A 79 -7.17 -2.89 -9.00
CA LYS A 79 -7.04 -2.92 -10.46
C LYS A 79 -7.19 -1.52 -11.08
N VAL A 80 -8.21 -0.78 -10.67
CA VAL A 80 -8.51 0.57 -11.21
C VAL A 80 -7.39 1.54 -10.91
N VAL A 81 -6.92 1.58 -9.65
CA VAL A 81 -5.85 2.51 -9.25
C VAL A 81 -4.53 2.17 -9.91
N ARG A 82 -4.21 0.88 -10.03
CA ARG A 82 -2.99 0.44 -10.72
C ARG A 82 -3.00 0.82 -12.21
N GLU A 83 -4.11 0.60 -12.90
CA GLU A 83 -4.25 1.01 -14.30
C GLU A 83 -4.15 2.53 -14.48
N ALA A 84 -4.73 3.32 -13.56
CA ALA A 84 -4.59 4.77 -13.55
C ALA A 84 -3.14 5.24 -13.35
N LEU A 85 -2.35 4.53 -12.53
CA LEU A 85 -0.92 4.83 -12.38
C LEU A 85 -0.12 4.46 -13.64
N ILE A 86 -0.34 3.28 -14.21
CA ILE A 86 0.34 2.84 -15.44
C ILE A 86 0.02 3.76 -16.61
N SER A 87 -1.23 4.20 -16.75
CA SER A 87 -1.66 5.13 -17.82
C SER A 87 -1.23 6.59 -17.60
N GLY A 88 -0.80 6.96 -16.39
CA GLY A 88 -0.42 8.32 -16.03
C GLY A 88 -1.60 9.25 -15.70
N GLU A 89 -2.76 8.69 -15.41
CA GLU A 89 -3.88 9.44 -14.85
C GLU A 89 -3.63 9.87 -13.40
N ILE A 90 -2.87 9.07 -12.66
CA ILE A 90 -2.29 9.43 -11.37
C ILE A 90 -0.78 9.23 -11.40
N ASP A 91 -0.06 9.88 -10.51
CA ASP A 91 1.40 9.90 -10.44
C ASP A 91 1.96 9.10 -9.25
N ILE A 92 1.19 9.02 -8.17
CA ILE A 92 1.58 8.36 -6.91
C ILE A 92 0.34 7.70 -6.29
N TYR A 93 0.50 6.50 -5.73
CA TYR A 93 -0.47 5.91 -4.81
C TYR A 93 0.20 4.95 -3.81
N PRO A 94 -0.40 4.71 -2.63
CA PRO A 94 0.05 3.67 -1.71
C PRO A 94 -0.45 2.30 -2.17
N GLU A 95 0.46 1.33 -2.30
CA GLU A 95 0.16 -0.05 -2.68
C GLU A 95 0.90 -1.03 -1.75
N TYR A 96 0.56 -2.31 -1.79
CA TYR A 96 1.08 -3.34 -0.91
C TYR A 96 1.97 -4.32 -1.66
N THR A 97 3.16 -4.59 -1.11
CA THR A 97 4.19 -5.42 -1.76
C THR A 97 3.70 -6.80 -2.17
N GLY A 98 2.83 -7.42 -1.37
CA GLY A 98 2.26 -8.74 -1.64
C GLY A 98 1.43 -8.83 -2.92
N ASN A 99 0.86 -7.71 -3.38
CA ASN A 99 0.13 -7.67 -4.65
C ASN A 99 1.03 -7.96 -5.88
N GLY A 100 2.35 -7.89 -5.70
CA GLY A 100 3.30 -8.34 -6.71
C GLY A 100 3.11 -9.79 -7.15
N TYR A 101 2.65 -10.65 -6.25
CA TYR A 101 2.27 -12.03 -6.57
C TYR A 101 1.23 -12.11 -7.72
N PHE A 102 0.24 -11.23 -7.67
CA PHE A 102 -0.81 -11.16 -8.70
C PHE A 102 -0.39 -10.37 -9.93
N PHE A 103 0.31 -9.23 -9.72
CA PHE A 103 0.74 -8.36 -10.82
C PHE A 103 1.75 -9.04 -11.75
N PHE A 104 2.57 -9.94 -11.20
CA PHE A 104 3.63 -10.65 -11.91
C PHE A 104 3.50 -12.17 -11.76
N SER A 105 2.26 -12.67 -11.80
CA SER A 105 1.96 -14.09 -11.67
C SER A 105 2.81 -14.94 -12.63
N GLY A 106 3.42 -16.00 -12.10
CA GLY A 106 4.27 -16.92 -12.84
C GLY A 106 5.69 -16.41 -13.16
N LYS A 107 6.06 -15.17 -12.78
CA LYS A 107 7.42 -14.66 -12.99
C LYS A 107 8.40 -14.94 -11.85
N THR A 108 7.88 -15.28 -10.68
CA THR A 108 8.70 -15.53 -9.47
C THR A 108 8.17 -16.71 -8.68
N ASP A 109 9.02 -17.30 -7.84
CA ASP A 109 8.59 -18.28 -6.85
C ASP A 109 7.69 -17.61 -5.79
N ALA A 110 6.62 -18.29 -5.37
CA ALA A 110 5.67 -17.75 -4.39
C ALA A 110 6.30 -17.42 -3.03
N SER A 111 7.37 -18.09 -2.65
CA SER A 111 8.09 -17.86 -1.39
C SER A 111 8.74 -16.48 -1.30
N VAL A 112 9.02 -15.86 -2.45
CA VAL A 112 9.57 -14.49 -2.50
C VAL A 112 8.66 -13.50 -1.79
N TRP A 113 7.35 -13.65 -1.94
CA TRP A 113 6.36 -12.72 -1.39
C TRP A 113 6.11 -12.91 0.11
N LYS A 114 6.66 -13.97 0.70
CA LYS A 114 6.60 -14.25 2.15
C LYS A 114 7.72 -13.60 2.97
N ASP A 115 8.66 -12.95 2.29
CA ASP A 115 9.79 -12.24 2.89
C ASP A 115 9.69 -10.75 2.56
N PHE A 116 9.71 -9.91 3.57
CA PHE A 116 9.55 -8.45 3.44
C PHE A 116 10.57 -7.84 2.46
N GLU A 117 11.85 -8.15 2.65
CA GLU A 117 12.92 -7.55 1.84
C GLU A 117 12.96 -8.11 0.42
N LYS A 118 12.80 -9.42 0.27
CA LYS A 118 12.80 -10.06 -1.04
C LYS A 118 11.58 -9.65 -1.85
N GLY A 119 10.38 -9.66 -1.24
CA GLY A 119 9.15 -9.26 -1.89
C GLY A 119 9.22 -7.82 -2.39
N TRP A 120 9.64 -6.89 -1.53
CA TRP A 120 9.80 -5.49 -1.91
C TRP A 120 10.83 -5.30 -3.04
N LYS A 121 12.03 -5.86 -2.93
CA LYS A 121 13.06 -5.73 -3.98
C LYS A 121 12.58 -6.32 -5.29
N THR A 122 11.89 -7.45 -5.24
CA THR A 122 11.38 -8.13 -6.43
C THR A 122 10.32 -7.30 -7.14
N ILE A 123 9.31 -6.79 -6.41
CA ILE A 123 8.27 -5.96 -7.03
C ILE A 123 8.85 -4.66 -7.58
N ARG A 124 9.76 -4.02 -6.84
CA ARG A 124 10.44 -2.79 -7.28
C ARG A 124 11.15 -2.98 -8.62
N ASP A 125 11.92 -4.07 -8.75
CA ASP A 125 12.73 -4.31 -9.94
C ASP A 125 11.84 -4.72 -11.13
N LEU A 126 10.84 -5.59 -10.92
CA LEU A 126 9.91 -6.03 -11.97
C LEU A 126 9.03 -4.87 -12.48
N ASP A 127 8.52 -4.05 -11.59
CA ASP A 127 7.59 -2.98 -11.96
C ASP A 127 8.32 -1.78 -12.57
N LYS A 128 9.54 -1.54 -12.14
CA LYS A 128 10.42 -0.56 -12.79
C LYS A 128 10.74 -0.94 -14.23
N GLU A 129 11.08 -2.21 -14.47
CA GLU A 129 11.37 -2.71 -15.81
C GLU A 129 10.12 -2.72 -16.70
N ALA A 130 8.99 -3.18 -16.18
CA ALA A 130 7.79 -3.37 -16.98
C ALA A 130 7.01 -2.08 -17.26
N HIS A 131 6.95 -1.16 -16.29
CA HIS A 131 6.05 -0.02 -16.33
C HIS A 131 6.68 1.33 -15.95
N GLY A 132 7.98 1.36 -15.60
CA GLY A 132 8.63 2.58 -15.08
C GLY A 132 8.06 3.04 -13.73
N LEU A 133 7.57 2.11 -12.91
CA LEU A 133 7.04 2.37 -11.59
C LEU A 133 8.10 2.07 -10.51
N VAL A 134 8.30 3.01 -9.61
CA VAL A 134 9.28 2.91 -8.51
C VAL A 134 8.55 2.66 -7.20
N TRP A 135 8.79 1.51 -6.61
CA TRP A 135 8.33 1.16 -5.27
C TRP A 135 9.32 1.70 -4.24
N LEU A 136 8.95 2.73 -3.51
CA LEU A 136 9.77 3.28 -2.44
C LEU A 136 9.80 2.32 -1.23
N ARG A 137 10.61 2.63 -0.22
CA ARG A 137 10.73 1.80 0.97
C ARG A 137 9.36 1.62 1.64
N PRO A 138 8.91 0.37 1.90
CA PRO A 138 7.66 0.11 2.57
C PRO A 138 7.68 0.49 4.04
N ALA A 139 6.50 0.78 4.58
CA ALA A 139 6.27 0.87 6.01
C ALA A 139 6.57 -0.47 6.71
N PRO A 140 7.07 -0.46 7.96
CA PRO A 140 7.34 -1.68 8.74
C PRO A 140 6.04 -2.26 9.33
N ALA A 141 5.07 -2.56 8.46
CA ALA A 141 3.76 -3.12 8.78
C ALA A 141 3.37 -4.17 7.76
N ASN A 142 2.41 -5.00 8.11
CA ASN A 142 1.93 -6.09 7.25
C ASN A 142 0.40 -6.16 7.29
N ASN A 143 -0.26 -5.75 6.22
CA ASN A 143 -1.71 -5.81 6.03
C ASN A 143 -2.09 -7.15 5.36
N THR A 144 -1.71 -8.27 5.97
CA THR A 144 -2.01 -9.60 5.45
C THR A 144 -3.25 -10.20 6.10
N TRP A 145 -3.81 -11.24 5.49
CA TRP A 145 -4.82 -12.07 6.15
C TRP A 145 -4.30 -12.67 7.44
N ALA A 146 -5.13 -12.59 8.47
CA ALA A 146 -4.81 -13.07 9.80
C ALA A 146 -6.01 -13.78 10.44
N ILE A 147 -5.74 -14.60 11.43
CA ILE A 147 -6.73 -15.10 12.37
C ILE A 147 -6.58 -14.28 13.66
N ALA A 148 -7.62 -13.55 14.01
CA ALA A 148 -7.70 -12.87 15.29
C ALA A 148 -8.59 -13.64 16.25
N MET A 149 -8.26 -13.63 17.52
CA MET A 149 -9.03 -14.28 18.57
C MET A 149 -9.40 -13.28 19.66
N ARG A 150 -10.51 -13.53 20.36
CA ARG A 150 -10.82 -12.75 21.56
C ARG A 150 -9.63 -12.83 22.52
N ARG A 151 -9.19 -11.70 23.04
CA ARG A 151 -8.05 -11.62 23.95
C ARG A 151 -8.26 -12.43 25.22
N ASP A 152 -9.46 -12.35 25.81
CA ASP A 152 -9.82 -13.10 27.03
C ASP A 152 -9.74 -14.63 26.83
N ASP A 153 -10.14 -15.14 25.65
CA ASP A 153 -10.04 -16.57 25.31
C ASP A 153 -8.60 -16.98 25.00
N ALA A 154 -7.87 -16.16 24.25
CA ALA A 154 -6.47 -16.40 23.88
C ALA A 154 -5.57 -16.42 25.13
N GLU A 155 -5.72 -15.46 26.03
CA GLU A 155 -4.97 -15.40 27.29
C GLU A 155 -5.30 -16.58 28.21
N LYS A 156 -6.59 -16.92 28.38
CA LYS A 156 -7.03 -18.06 29.19
C LYS A 156 -6.46 -19.39 28.69
N ALA A 157 -6.35 -19.57 27.38
CA ALA A 157 -5.83 -20.77 26.73
C ALA A 157 -4.32 -20.71 26.47
N ASN A 158 -3.66 -19.57 26.78
CA ASN A 158 -2.25 -19.29 26.47
C ASN A 158 -1.93 -19.45 24.98
N ILE A 159 -2.81 -18.96 24.11
CA ILE A 159 -2.67 -18.97 22.65
C ILE A 159 -2.12 -17.61 22.19
N LYS A 160 -0.95 -17.60 21.54
CA LYS A 160 -0.31 -16.42 20.97
C LYS A 160 0.00 -16.60 19.48
N THR A 161 0.24 -17.83 19.06
CA THR A 161 0.66 -18.20 17.72
C THR A 161 -0.33 -19.16 17.08
N LEU A 162 -0.24 -19.36 15.79
CA LEU A 162 -1.03 -20.39 15.09
C LEU A 162 -0.61 -21.82 15.44
N GLU A 163 0.63 -22.05 15.91
CA GLU A 163 1.05 -23.33 16.53
C GLU A 163 0.31 -23.59 17.83
N ASP A 164 0.16 -22.55 18.67
CA ASP A 164 -0.58 -22.68 19.92
C ASP A 164 -2.04 -23.03 19.63
N LEU A 165 -2.65 -22.33 18.63
CA LEU A 165 -4.00 -22.63 18.17
C LEU A 165 -4.14 -24.09 17.69
N ALA A 166 -3.21 -24.57 16.86
CA ALA A 166 -3.22 -25.94 16.36
C ALA A 166 -3.14 -26.95 17.51
N SER A 167 -2.31 -26.69 18.50
CA SER A 167 -2.17 -27.52 19.70
C SER A 167 -3.44 -27.52 20.56
N TYR A 168 -4.04 -26.35 20.73
CA TYR A 168 -5.30 -26.15 21.44
C TYR A 168 -6.46 -26.90 20.80
N LEU A 169 -6.61 -26.81 19.49
CA LEU A 169 -7.61 -27.52 18.70
C LEU A 169 -7.45 -29.04 18.85
N LYS A 170 -6.20 -29.54 18.78
CA LYS A 170 -5.86 -30.95 18.92
C LYS A 170 -6.22 -31.54 20.30
N SER A 171 -6.20 -30.67 21.32
CA SER A 171 -6.64 -31.05 22.68
C SER A 171 -8.15 -30.95 22.89
N GLY A 172 -8.94 -30.62 21.86
CA GLY A 172 -10.38 -30.47 21.94
C GLY A 172 -10.83 -29.09 22.44
N GLY A 173 -9.98 -28.09 22.33
CA GLY A 173 -10.27 -26.70 22.69
C GLY A 173 -11.38 -26.08 21.83
N TYR A 174 -12.20 -25.24 22.45
CA TYR A 174 -13.29 -24.58 21.74
C TYR A 174 -12.79 -23.43 20.86
N PHE A 175 -13.07 -23.53 19.57
CA PHE A 175 -12.75 -22.49 18.59
C PHE A 175 -13.83 -22.40 17.53
N LYS A 176 -14.31 -21.19 17.25
CA LYS A 176 -15.25 -20.93 16.17
C LYS A 176 -14.95 -19.56 15.54
N ILE A 177 -14.73 -19.55 14.23
CA ILE A 177 -14.31 -18.37 13.48
C ILE A 177 -15.44 -17.79 12.64
N ALA A 178 -15.57 -16.46 12.62
CA ALA A 178 -16.32 -15.74 11.59
C ALA A 178 -15.34 -15.34 10.46
N ALA A 179 -15.70 -15.65 9.23
CA ALA A 179 -14.84 -15.40 8.07
C ALA A 179 -15.65 -15.07 6.82
N SER A 180 -14.99 -14.52 5.79
CA SER A 180 -15.60 -14.36 4.47
C SER A 180 -15.56 -15.67 3.68
N GLU A 181 -16.42 -15.78 2.67
CA GLU A 181 -16.40 -16.91 1.74
C GLU A 181 -15.03 -17.04 1.04
N GLU A 182 -14.44 -15.91 0.65
CA GLU A 182 -13.11 -15.89 0.03
C GLU A 182 -12.03 -16.42 0.96
N PHE A 183 -12.02 -16.02 2.23
CA PHE A 183 -11.04 -16.50 3.19
C PHE A 183 -11.17 -18.02 3.43
N VAL A 184 -12.39 -18.53 3.45
CA VAL A 184 -12.65 -19.95 3.68
C VAL A 184 -12.30 -20.80 2.45
N SER A 185 -12.55 -20.30 1.23
CA SER A 185 -12.42 -21.09 -0.01
C SER A 185 -11.08 -20.89 -0.75
N SER A 186 -10.37 -19.78 -0.53
CA SER A 186 -9.10 -19.50 -1.20
C SER A 186 -7.99 -20.41 -0.67
N GLU A 187 -7.34 -21.15 -1.56
CA GLU A 187 -6.18 -22.00 -1.22
C GLU A 187 -5.04 -21.22 -0.54
N ALA A 188 -4.98 -19.90 -0.73
CA ALA A 188 -3.97 -19.04 -0.15
C ALA A 188 -4.34 -18.49 1.25
N ALA A 189 -5.56 -18.73 1.74
CA ALA A 189 -6.06 -18.18 3.01
C ALA A 189 -6.23 -19.28 4.10
N LEU A 190 -7.44 -19.55 4.57
CA LEU A 190 -7.67 -20.55 5.62
C LEU A 190 -7.08 -21.92 5.28
N PRO A 191 -7.28 -22.49 4.07
CA PRO A 191 -6.66 -23.77 3.72
C PRO A 191 -5.13 -23.78 3.81
N ALA A 192 -4.47 -22.63 3.49
CA ALA A 192 -3.02 -22.51 3.66
C ALA A 192 -2.61 -22.53 5.15
N PHE A 193 -3.35 -21.82 6.01
CA PHE A 193 -3.12 -21.88 7.46
C PHE A 193 -3.34 -23.29 8.01
N GLU A 194 -4.44 -23.96 7.63
CA GLU A 194 -4.74 -25.33 8.05
C GLU A 194 -3.63 -26.30 7.67
N SER A 195 -3.20 -26.28 6.41
CA SER A 195 -2.11 -27.11 5.90
C SER A 195 -0.78 -26.80 6.56
N GLY A 196 -0.46 -25.51 6.70
CA GLY A 196 0.82 -25.05 7.23
C GLY A 196 1.00 -25.36 8.72
N TYR A 197 -0.06 -25.26 9.51
CA TYR A 197 -0.04 -25.46 10.96
C TYR A 197 -0.58 -26.81 11.41
N GLY A 198 -1.14 -27.59 10.51
CA GLY A 198 -1.57 -28.98 10.78
C GLY A 198 -2.83 -29.03 11.65
N PHE A 199 -3.79 -28.17 11.40
CA PHE A 199 -5.16 -28.26 11.94
C PHE A 199 -6.17 -28.25 10.81
N THR A 200 -7.42 -28.56 11.09
CA THR A 200 -8.54 -28.46 10.16
C THR A 200 -9.78 -28.07 10.94
N LEU A 201 -10.51 -27.08 10.46
CA LEU A 201 -11.78 -26.66 11.04
C LEU A 201 -12.94 -27.42 10.39
N SER A 202 -13.86 -27.89 11.20
CA SER A 202 -15.12 -28.47 10.73
C SER A 202 -16.12 -27.35 10.34
N ASN A 203 -17.13 -27.67 9.52
CA ASN A 203 -18.12 -26.69 9.06
C ASN A 203 -18.88 -26.00 10.22
N ASP A 204 -19.06 -26.66 11.35
CA ASP A 204 -19.71 -26.09 12.53
C ASP A 204 -18.80 -25.10 13.30
N GLN A 205 -17.50 -25.12 13.03
CA GLN A 205 -16.52 -24.18 13.56
C GLN A 205 -16.37 -22.91 12.69
N ILE A 206 -17.05 -22.83 11.55
CA ILE A 206 -16.95 -21.71 10.62
C ILE A 206 -18.31 -21.05 10.44
N VAL A 207 -18.37 -19.75 10.65
CA VAL A 207 -19.53 -18.89 10.33
C VAL A 207 -19.14 -18.00 9.16
N VAL A 208 -19.71 -18.26 7.98
CA VAL A 208 -19.45 -17.44 6.79
C VAL A 208 -20.30 -16.19 6.84
N LEU A 209 -19.67 -15.01 6.85
CA LEU A 209 -20.29 -13.71 6.74
C LEU A 209 -19.96 -13.11 5.38
N SER A 210 -20.93 -12.41 4.79
CA SER A 210 -20.83 -11.94 3.40
C SER A 210 -19.77 -10.83 3.22
N ALA A 211 -19.18 -10.82 2.02
CA ALA A 211 -18.50 -9.69 1.39
C ALA A 211 -17.12 -9.26 1.92
N GLY A 212 -16.32 -10.16 2.54
CA GLY A 212 -14.90 -9.84 2.82
C GLY A 212 -14.66 -8.66 3.79
N ASN A 213 -15.70 -8.22 4.48
CA ASN A 213 -15.64 -7.11 5.42
C ASN A 213 -15.23 -7.60 6.81
N THR A 214 -13.97 -7.39 7.16
CA THR A 214 -13.40 -7.76 8.46
C THR A 214 -14.08 -7.09 9.65
N ALA A 215 -14.66 -5.90 9.46
CA ALA A 215 -15.45 -5.25 10.49
C ALA A 215 -16.64 -6.09 10.98
N LEU A 216 -17.25 -6.89 10.11
CA LEU A 216 -18.35 -7.78 10.48
C LEU A 216 -17.84 -9.05 11.18
N THR A 217 -16.75 -9.65 10.71
CA THR A 217 -16.17 -10.85 11.30
C THR A 217 -15.60 -10.55 12.69
N GLU A 218 -14.90 -9.45 12.84
CA GLU A 218 -14.35 -8.98 14.10
C GLU A 218 -15.45 -8.64 15.12
N LYS A 219 -16.50 -7.93 14.68
CA LYS A 219 -17.66 -7.65 15.53
C LYS A 219 -18.34 -8.94 15.99
N ALA A 220 -18.54 -9.90 15.09
CA ALA A 220 -19.14 -11.19 15.44
C ALA A 220 -18.33 -11.92 16.53
N ALA A 221 -17.00 -11.92 16.41
CA ALA A 221 -16.12 -12.49 17.43
C ALA A 221 -16.22 -11.71 18.76
N ALA A 222 -16.21 -10.37 18.70
CA ALA A 222 -16.26 -9.52 19.89
C ALA A 222 -17.51 -9.77 20.73
N ILE A 223 -18.68 -9.90 20.12
CA ILE A 223 -19.95 -10.13 20.80
C ILE A 223 -20.34 -11.61 20.93
N ARG A 224 -19.48 -12.54 20.52
CA ARG A 224 -19.72 -14.00 20.51
C ARG A 224 -20.99 -14.40 19.74
N GLN A 225 -21.26 -13.70 18.63
CA GLN A 225 -22.40 -14.03 17.78
C GLN A 225 -22.32 -15.49 17.32
N ASP A 226 -23.40 -16.25 17.48
CA ASP A 226 -23.45 -17.69 17.14
C ASP A 226 -22.31 -18.55 17.78
N GLY A 227 -21.78 -18.10 18.91
CA GLY A 227 -20.68 -18.73 19.61
C GLY A 227 -19.29 -18.45 19.03
N VAL A 228 -19.17 -17.54 18.06
CA VAL A 228 -17.88 -17.16 17.45
C VAL A 228 -16.96 -16.52 18.50
N ASN A 229 -15.70 -16.97 18.57
CA ASN A 229 -14.66 -16.41 19.43
C ASN A 229 -13.38 -16.02 18.69
N ALA A 230 -13.39 -16.18 17.36
CA ALA A 230 -12.30 -15.79 16.48
C ALA A 230 -12.85 -15.15 15.20
N ALA A 231 -12.03 -14.40 14.51
CA ALA A 231 -12.37 -13.69 13.29
C ALA A 231 -11.26 -13.82 12.25
N MET A 232 -11.64 -13.88 10.99
CA MET A 232 -10.79 -13.43 9.90
C MET A 232 -10.58 -11.92 10.06
N ALA A 233 -9.35 -11.48 9.96
CA ALA A 233 -8.93 -10.09 10.05
C ALA A 233 -7.80 -9.80 9.07
N TYR A 234 -7.49 -8.51 8.88
CA TYR A 234 -6.22 -8.08 8.33
C TYR A 234 -5.30 -7.56 9.45
N GLY A 235 -3.98 -7.70 9.25
CA GLY A 235 -3.02 -7.35 10.28
C GLY A 235 -3.11 -5.90 10.77
N THR A 236 -3.49 -4.96 9.91
CA THR A 236 -3.60 -3.52 10.21
C THR A 236 -5.02 -3.07 10.57
N ASP A 237 -5.98 -4.00 10.74
CA ASP A 237 -7.36 -3.64 11.05
C ASP A 237 -7.47 -2.87 12.38
N GLY A 238 -8.05 -1.70 12.30
CA GLY A 238 -8.15 -0.78 13.44
C GLY A 238 -9.13 -1.20 14.52
N GLN A 239 -10.06 -2.09 14.21
CA GLN A 239 -11.07 -2.54 15.18
C GLN A 239 -10.53 -3.60 16.16
N LEU A 240 -9.41 -4.25 15.85
CA LEU A 240 -8.84 -5.33 16.66
C LEU A 240 -8.66 -4.91 18.12
N ALA A 241 -7.98 -3.79 18.36
CA ALA A 241 -7.75 -3.29 19.72
C ALA A 241 -9.05 -2.83 20.41
N ALA A 242 -9.90 -2.09 19.70
CA ALA A 242 -11.16 -1.57 20.20
C ALA A 242 -12.16 -2.67 20.59
N LEU A 243 -12.14 -3.79 19.85
CA LEU A 243 -12.99 -4.96 20.09
C LEU A 243 -12.34 -6.02 20.99
N ASN A 244 -11.18 -5.71 21.59
CA ASN A 244 -10.43 -6.61 22.45
C ASN A 244 -10.10 -7.96 21.76
N LEU A 245 -9.68 -7.87 20.49
CA LEU A 245 -9.18 -8.97 19.71
C LEU A 245 -7.64 -8.92 19.62
N VAL A 246 -7.01 -10.06 19.44
CA VAL A 246 -5.57 -10.19 19.24
C VAL A 246 -5.31 -11.07 18.02
N VAL A 247 -4.43 -10.62 17.14
CA VAL A 247 -3.96 -11.40 16.00
C VAL A 247 -3.05 -12.51 16.49
N LEU A 248 -3.27 -13.74 16.03
CA LEU A 248 -2.37 -14.87 16.27
C LEU A 248 -1.19 -14.79 15.29
N GLU A 249 0.01 -14.93 15.82
CA GLU A 249 1.23 -14.81 15.03
C GLU A 249 1.38 -15.96 14.02
N ASP A 250 1.60 -15.62 12.73
CA ASP A 250 1.95 -16.56 11.66
C ASP A 250 3.48 -16.76 11.62
N THR A 251 4.01 -17.53 12.56
CA THR A 251 5.45 -17.80 12.73
C THR A 251 6.08 -18.55 11.56
N LYS A 252 5.27 -19.26 10.75
CA LYS A 252 5.73 -19.98 9.56
C LYS A 252 5.66 -19.15 8.28
N HIS A 253 5.21 -17.89 8.38
CA HIS A 253 5.05 -17.01 7.23
C HIS A 253 4.27 -17.66 6.09
N ILE A 254 3.08 -18.22 6.42
CA ILE A 254 2.20 -18.86 5.43
C ILE A 254 1.67 -17.82 4.44
N GLN A 255 1.31 -16.64 4.96
CA GLN A 255 0.78 -15.56 4.13
C GLN A 255 1.89 -14.73 3.48
N PRO A 256 1.63 -14.16 2.27
CA PRO A 256 2.48 -13.12 1.71
C PRO A 256 2.55 -11.89 2.63
N VAL A 257 3.64 -11.15 2.55
CA VAL A 257 3.81 -9.88 3.25
C VAL A 257 3.21 -8.77 2.41
N TYR A 258 2.18 -8.12 2.92
CA TYR A 258 1.54 -6.95 2.31
C TYR A 258 1.98 -5.67 3.02
N ALA A 259 3.23 -5.28 2.83
CA ALA A 259 3.76 -4.05 3.40
C ALA A 259 3.34 -2.84 2.54
N PRO A 260 2.70 -1.82 3.13
CA PRO A 260 2.27 -0.64 2.37
C PRO A 260 3.47 0.20 1.96
N ALA A 261 3.53 0.58 0.69
CA ALA A 261 4.62 1.35 0.08
C ALA A 261 4.08 2.44 -0.85
N PRO A 262 4.72 3.62 -0.92
CA PRO A 262 4.44 4.57 -1.98
C PRO A 262 4.95 4.01 -3.31
N VAL A 263 4.11 4.03 -4.33
CA VAL A 263 4.48 3.70 -5.70
C VAL A 263 4.40 4.95 -6.54
N VAL A 264 5.51 5.31 -7.18
CA VAL A 264 5.71 6.56 -7.87
C VAL A 264 6.13 6.29 -9.32
N ARG A 265 5.61 7.03 -10.27
CA ARG A 265 6.09 6.97 -11.66
C ARG A 265 7.53 7.51 -11.74
N GLN A 266 8.41 6.84 -12.48
CA GLN A 266 9.82 7.24 -12.62
C GLN A 266 9.96 8.69 -13.07
N GLU A 267 9.16 9.16 -14.03
CA GLU A 267 9.20 10.54 -14.52
C GLU A 267 8.87 11.60 -13.46
N VAL A 268 8.15 11.23 -12.40
CA VAL A 268 7.90 12.13 -11.25
C VAL A 268 9.15 12.26 -10.39
N LEU A 269 9.86 11.15 -10.14
CA LEU A 269 11.13 11.18 -9.40
C LEU A 269 12.26 11.82 -10.21
N ASP A 270 12.26 11.70 -11.53
CA ASP A 270 13.22 12.39 -12.39
C ASP A 270 13.03 13.90 -12.32
N ARG A 271 11.78 14.35 -12.15
CA ARG A 271 11.41 15.77 -12.02
C ARG A 271 11.57 16.32 -10.60
N TYR A 272 11.28 15.49 -9.60
CA TYR A 272 11.29 15.81 -8.17
C TYR A 272 11.98 14.71 -7.36
N PRO A 273 13.31 14.56 -7.45
CA PRO A 273 14.03 13.48 -6.77
C PRO A 273 13.90 13.53 -5.24
N GLU A 274 13.58 14.70 -4.68
CA GLU A 274 13.34 14.87 -3.24
C GLU A 274 12.09 14.17 -2.72
N ILE A 275 11.17 13.74 -3.58
CA ILE A 275 9.96 13.01 -3.16
C ILE A 275 10.30 11.65 -2.56
N GLU A 276 11.30 10.96 -3.12
CA GLU A 276 11.72 9.63 -2.63
C GLU A 276 12.07 9.66 -1.13
N PRO A 277 13.10 10.40 -0.67
CA PRO A 277 13.43 10.42 0.75
C PRO A 277 12.31 10.99 1.63
N LEU A 278 11.54 11.97 1.15
CA LEU A 278 10.42 12.51 1.93
C LEU A 278 9.35 11.44 2.22
N LEU A 279 8.95 10.66 1.23
CA LEU A 279 7.94 9.63 1.41
C LEU A 279 8.49 8.41 2.17
N GLU A 280 9.77 8.06 2.00
CA GLU A 280 10.39 7.00 2.77
C GLU A 280 10.46 7.36 4.27
N ASP A 281 10.84 8.60 4.62
CA ASP A 281 10.83 9.09 6.01
C ASP A 281 9.43 9.04 6.63
N LEU A 282 8.39 9.40 5.87
CA LEU A 282 7.01 9.29 6.32
C LEU A 282 6.61 7.84 6.56
N PHE A 283 6.80 6.96 5.58
CA PHE A 283 6.37 5.57 5.66
C PHE A 283 7.15 4.77 6.72
N ALA A 284 8.40 5.12 7.00
CA ALA A 284 9.19 4.51 8.07
C ALA A 284 8.57 4.70 9.47
N THR A 285 7.67 5.68 9.65
CA THR A 285 6.98 5.92 10.94
C THR A 285 5.68 5.14 11.09
N LEU A 286 5.23 4.42 10.05
CA LEU A 286 3.96 3.72 9.99
C LEU A 286 4.14 2.23 10.32
N ASP A 287 4.47 1.92 11.57
CA ASP A 287 4.50 0.54 12.05
C ASP A 287 3.09 -0.04 12.22
N LEU A 288 3.03 -1.33 12.52
CA LEU A 288 1.78 -2.08 12.64
C LEU A 288 0.83 -1.45 13.67
N GLU A 289 1.33 -1.13 14.86
CA GLU A 289 0.53 -0.54 15.94
C GLU A 289 0.02 0.86 15.58
N THR A 290 0.86 1.65 14.93
CA THR A 290 0.49 2.97 14.41
C THR A 290 -0.65 2.85 13.40
N LEU A 291 -0.55 1.96 12.41
CA LEU A 291 -1.61 1.78 11.41
C LEU A 291 -2.90 1.26 12.02
N GLN A 292 -2.85 0.28 12.93
CA GLN A 292 -4.02 -0.19 13.67
C GLN A 292 -4.70 0.96 14.43
N THR A 293 -3.91 1.80 15.11
CA THR A 293 -4.44 2.94 15.87
C THR A 293 -5.13 3.96 14.95
N LEU A 294 -4.50 4.31 13.84
CA LEU A 294 -5.04 5.30 12.91
C LEU A 294 -6.26 4.77 12.14
N ASN A 295 -6.22 3.52 11.71
CA ASN A 295 -7.36 2.85 11.07
C ASN A 295 -8.53 2.73 12.07
N GLY A 296 -8.24 2.52 13.36
CA GLY A 296 -9.24 2.47 14.43
C GLY A 296 -10.02 3.78 14.58
N LYS A 297 -9.33 4.92 14.56
CA LYS A 297 -10.00 6.24 14.60
C LYS A 297 -10.98 6.41 13.45
N ILE A 298 -10.66 5.90 12.27
CA ILE A 298 -11.53 6.00 11.10
C ILE A 298 -12.66 4.97 11.16
N ALA A 299 -12.33 3.70 11.38
CA ALA A 299 -13.30 2.61 11.27
C ALA A 299 -14.22 2.48 12.50
N VAL A 300 -13.74 2.84 13.70
CA VAL A 300 -14.46 2.70 14.96
C VAL A 300 -15.03 4.03 15.41
N ASP A 301 -14.20 5.08 15.44
CA ASP A 301 -14.60 6.40 15.95
C ASP A 301 -15.30 7.24 14.87
N GLY A 302 -15.27 6.79 13.61
CA GLY A 302 -15.91 7.47 12.47
C GLY A 302 -15.24 8.79 12.08
N GLU A 303 -13.94 8.94 12.42
CA GLU A 303 -13.20 10.14 12.07
C GLU A 303 -12.89 10.19 10.55
N ASP A 304 -12.85 11.40 10.01
CA ASP A 304 -12.50 11.61 8.60
C ASP A 304 -11.04 11.22 8.33
N PRO A 305 -10.74 10.36 7.33
CA PRO A 305 -9.38 9.90 7.02
C PRO A 305 -8.39 11.03 6.78
N LYS A 306 -8.85 12.14 6.18
CA LYS A 306 -8.02 13.32 5.92
C LYS A 306 -7.65 14.03 7.21
N LYS A 307 -8.60 14.15 8.15
CA LYS A 307 -8.36 14.72 9.48
C LYS A 307 -7.35 13.87 10.24
N VAL A 308 -7.57 12.55 10.31
CA VAL A 308 -6.66 11.60 10.99
C VAL A 308 -5.25 11.68 10.40
N ALA A 309 -5.12 11.71 9.07
CA ALA A 309 -3.85 11.86 8.39
C ALA A 309 -3.12 13.16 8.79
N GLN A 310 -3.83 14.30 8.79
CA GLN A 310 -3.25 15.59 9.15
C GLN A 310 -2.82 15.65 10.62
N GLU A 311 -3.62 15.13 11.53
CA GLU A 311 -3.30 15.08 12.96
C GLU A 311 -2.06 14.21 13.23
N TYR A 312 -1.97 13.06 12.58
CA TYR A 312 -0.80 12.20 12.65
C TYR A 312 0.46 12.91 12.15
N LEU A 313 0.40 13.50 10.96
CA LEU A 313 1.53 14.23 10.38
C LEU A 313 2.00 15.38 11.27
N LYS A 314 1.07 16.12 11.92
CA LYS A 314 1.41 17.14 12.92
C LYS A 314 2.09 16.53 14.13
N SER A 315 1.56 15.44 14.67
CA SER A 315 2.13 14.78 15.85
C SER A 315 3.56 14.28 15.63
N LYS A 316 3.92 13.97 14.39
CA LYS A 316 5.27 13.55 13.98
C LYS A 316 6.17 14.71 13.51
N GLY A 317 5.65 15.95 13.49
CA GLY A 317 6.43 17.13 13.05
C GLY A 317 6.59 17.24 11.53
N PHE A 318 5.84 16.50 10.75
CA PHE A 318 5.82 16.60 9.28
C PHE A 318 5.01 17.80 8.77
N LEU A 319 4.06 18.27 9.55
CA LEU A 319 3.28 19.50 9.35
C LEU A 319 3.48 20.47 10.51
N ASN A 320 3.40 21.77 10.19
CA ASN A 320 3.39 22.86 11.18
C ASN A 320 2.02 23.00 11.87
#